data_3b1d7504620e95e892a3321da64372e8
#
_entry.id   3b1d7504620e95e892a3321da64372e8
#
_cell.length_a   1.000
_cell.length_b   1.000
_cell.length_c   1.000
_cell.angle_alpha   90.00
_cell.angle_beta   90.00
_cell.angle_gamma   90.00
#
_symmetry.space_group_name_H-M   'P 1'
#
loop_
_entity.id
_entity.type
_entity.pdbx_description
1 polymer ?
#
loop_
_entity_poly.entity_id
_entity_poly.type
_entity_poly.pdbx_seq_one_letter_code
_entity_poly.pdbx_strand_id
1 'polypeptide(L)'
;MQHYCEIPTPKGTLRGFFHKPNQDKHPVCLIFHGFTGQKTGTKFSYVQLSRMLEAKGIASFRFDFLGSGESDGNFVDMTFQDELSCARVILEECLKMENCTEIYVLGHSMGGAIASELAKLYPD
;
A
#
# COMPACT_ATOMS: atom_id res chain seq x y z
N MET A 1 4.02 6.45 -14.22
CA MET A 1 5.09 5.45 -14.43
C MET A 1 5.24 4.57 -13.20
N GLN A 2 5.39 3.28 -13.40
CA GLN A 2 5.52 2.31 -12.32
C GLN A 2 6.96 2.22 -11.83
N HIS A 3 7.16 2.35 -10.52
CA HIS A 3 8.48 2.25 -9.88
C HIS A 3 8.44 1.19 -8.79
N TYR A 4 9.41 0.29 -8.82
CA TYR A 4 9.59 -0.66 -7.74
C TYR A 4 10.14 0.06 -6.50
N CYS A 5 9.63 -0.29 -5.32
CA CYS A 5 10.11 0.30 -4.07
C CYS A 5 10.19 -0.71 -2.94
N GLU A 6 11.09 -0.41 -2.01
CA GLU A 6 11.30 -1.22 -0.82
C GLU A 6 11.26 -0.32 0.40
N ILE A 7 10.63 -0.80 1.47
CA ILE A 7 10.60 -0.10 2.76
C ILE A 7 11.12 -1.07 3.82
N PRO A 8 12.30 -0.81 4.41
CA PRO A 8 12.80 -1.67 5.48
C PRO A 8 12.03 -1.44 6.77
N THR A 9 11.75 -2.53 7.49
CA THR A 9 11.12 -2.49 8.80
C THR A 9 11.92 -3.38 9.76
N PRO A 10 11.72 -3.27 11.08
CA PRO A 10 12.42 -4.14 12.02
C PRO A 10 12.17 -5.64 11.80
N LYS A 11 11.06 -6.02 11.17
CA LYS A 11 10.70 -7.41 10.93
C LYS A 11 10.97 -7.89 9.52
N GLY A 12 11.51 -7.04 8.65
CA GLY A 12 11.80 -7.39 7.26
C GLY A 12 11.46 -6.27 6.31
N THR A 13 11.72 -6.49 5.03
CA THR A 13 11.53 -5.49 3.98
C THR A 13 10.18 -5.68 3.30
N LEU A 14 9.43 -4.58 3.21
CA LEU A 14 8.20 -4.52 2.41
C LEU A 14 8.57 -4.21 0.96
N ARG A 15 7.98 -4.94 0.03
CA ARG A 15 8.23 -4.74 -1.41
C ARG A 15 6.94 -4.43 -2.14
N GLY A 16 7.01 -3.45 -3.01
CA GLY A 16 5.83 -3.03 -3.76
C GLY A 16 6.17 -2.11 -4.91
N PHE A 17 5.14 -1.45 -5.41
CA PHE A 17 5.25 -0.56 -6.55
C PHE A 17 4.54 0.76 -6.27
N PHE A 18 5.17 1.83 -6.73
CA PHE A 18 4.60 3.16 -6.74
C PHE A 18 4.27 3.53 -8.18
N HIS A 19 3.03 3.93 -8.42
CA HIS A 19 2.59 4.41 -9.72
C HIS A 19 2.47 5.92 -9.65
N LYS A 20 3.33 6.62 -10.38
CA LYS A 20 3.41 8.08 -10.34
C LYS A 20 2.79 8.68 -11.60
N PRO A 21 1.80 9.58 -11.45
CA PRO A 21 1.28 10.33 -12.60
C PRO A 21 2.27 11.42 -13.04
N ASN A 22 1.94 12.08 -14.16
CA ASN A 22 2.81 13.08 -14.75
C ASN A 22 2.74 14.46 -14.07
N GLN A 23 1.94 14.62 -13.03
CA GLN A 23 1.83 15.88 -12.31
C GLN A 23 2.86 15.97 -11.20
N ASP A 24 3.34 17.20 -10.92
CA ASP A 24 4.29 17.42 -9.83
C ASP A 24 3.68 17.16 -8.47
N LYS A 25 2.41 17.53 -8.28
CA LYS A 25 1.66 17.29 -7.05
C LYS A 25 0.44 16.46 -7.36
N HIS A 26 0.12 15.52 -6.49
CA HIS A 26 -0.98 14.56 -6.73
C HIS A 26 -1.46 13.96 -5.43
N PRO A 27 -2.71 13.52 -5.37
CA PRO A 27 -3.16 12.65 -4.28
C PRO A 27 -2.51 11.27 -4.42
N VAL A 28 -2.49 10.53 -3.33
CA VAL A 28 -1.91 9.18 -3.28
C VAL A 28 -2.94 8.23 -2.68
N CYS A 29 -3.15 7.10 -3.33
CA CYS A 29 -4.01 6.04 -2.84
C CYS A 29 -3.15 4.86 -2.38
N LEU A 30 -3.32 4.45 -1.13
CA LEU A 30 -2.66 3.26 -0.59
C LEU A 30 -3.61 2.07 -0.77
N ILE A 31 -3.13 1.02 -1.46
CA ILE A 31 -3.94 -0.16 -1.75
C ILE A 31 -3.46 -1.32 -0.88
N PHE A 32 -4.36 -1.82 -0.03
CA PHE A 32 -4.07 -2.92 0.90
C PHE A 32 -4.82 -4.18 0.47
N HIS A 33 -4.07 -5.25 0.21
CA HIS A 33 -4.64 -6.52 -0.22
C HIS A 33 -5.28 -7.28 0.94
N GLY A 34 -6.09 -8.29 0.59
CA GLY A 34 -6.78 -9.10 1.58
C GLY A 34 -5.98 -10.30 2.07
N PHE A 35 -6.62 -11.09 2.92
CA PHE A 35 -6.05 -12.32 3.47
C PHE A 35 -5.67 -13.28 2.33
N THR A 36 -4.48 -13.83 2.40
CA THR A 36 -3.87 -14.67 1.35
C THR A 36 -3.67 -13.98 0.01
N GLY A 37 -3.87 -12.67 -0.05
CA GLY A 37 -3.68 -11.91 -1.27
C GLY A 37 -2.25 -11.40 -1.44
N GLN A 38 -2.08 -10.52 -2.39
CA GLN A 38 -0.81 -9.87 -2.68
C GLN A 38 -1.04 -8.58 -3.46
N LYS A 39 0.03 -7.80 -3.66
CA LYS A 39 -0.02 -6.46 -4.26
C LYS A 39 -0.57 -6.41 -5.70
N THR A 40 -0.58 -7.52 -6.41
CA THR A 40 -1.11 -7.54 -7.78
C THR A 40 -2.64 -7.63 -7.82
N GLY A 41 -3.23 -8.22 -6.76
CA GLY A 41 -4.65 -8.51 -6.73
C GLY A 41 -5.03 -9.69 -7.62
N THR A 42 -6.26 -10.17 -7.49
CA THR A 42 -6.77 -11.27 -8.30
C THR A 42 -6.83 -10.83 -9.76
N LYS A 43 -6.23 -11.62 -10.64
CA LYS A 43 -6.17 -11.34 -12.08
C LYS A 43 -5.58 -9.95 -12.37
N PHE A 44 -4.58 -9.56 -11.56
CA PHE A 44 -3.91 -8.26 -11.69
C PHE A 44 -4.84 -7.06 -11.48
N SER A 45 -5.91 -7.22 -10.71
CA SER A 45 -6.90 -6.16 -10.49
C SER A 45 -6.29 -4.89 -9.87
N TYR A 46 -5.36 -5.03 -8.91
CA TYR A 46 -4.72 -3.86 -8.30
C TYR A 46 -3.75 -3.17 -9.25
N VAL A 47 -3.11 -3.95 -10.12
CA VAL A 47 -2.23 -3.39 -11.17
C VAL A 47 -3.07 -2.53 -12.11
N GLN A 48 -4.21 -3.05 -12.55
CA GLN A 48 -5.12 -2.33 -13.44
C GLN A 48 -5.69 -1.09 -12.77
N LEU A 49 -6.07 -1.20 -11.49
CA LEU A 49 -6.56 -0.07 -10.71
C LEU A 49 -5.50 1.03 -10.61
N SER A 50 -4.26 0.67 -10.30
CA SER A 50 -3.16 1.63 -10.21
C SER A 50 -2.94 2.36 -11.53
N ARG A 51 -3.04 1.65 -12.65
CA ARG A 51 -2.91 2.27 -13.98
C ARG A 51 -4.05 3.23 -14.28
N MET A 52 -5.27 2.86 -13.88
CA MET A 52 -6.43 3.74 -14.04
C MET A 52 -6.32 5.00 -13.19
N LEU A 53 -5.87 4.86 -11.94
CA LEU A 53 -5.66 6.00 -11.05
C LEU A 53 -4.58 6.91 -11.60
N GLU A 54 -3.48 6.35 -12.08
CA GLU A 54 -2.38 7.11 -12.68
C GLU A 54 -2.89 7.95 -13.86
N ALA A 55 -3.72 7.37 -14.72
CA ALA A 55 -4.29 8.07 -15.87
C ALA A 55 -5.18 9.24 -15.44
N LYS A 56 -5.72 9.22 -14.22
CA LYS A 56 -6.56 10.26 -13.66
C LYS A 56 -5.79 11.23 -12.76
N GLY A 57 -4.47 11.12 -12.70
CA GLY A 57 -3.65 12.02 -11.91
C GLY A 57 -3.52 11.64 -10.44
N ILE A 58 -3.86 10.40 -10.10
CA ILE A 58 -3.76 9.88 -8.73
C ILE A 58 -2.63 8.88 -8.66
N ALA A 59 -1.66 9.12 -7.78
CA ALA A 59 -0.61 8.16 -7.52
C ALA A 59 -1.14 7.01 -6.66
N SER A 60 -0.46 5.88 -6.68
CA SER A 60 -0.83 4.78 -5.80
C SER A 60 0.38 3.98 -5.36
N PHE A 61 0.30 3.45 -4.15
CA PHE A 61 1.23 2.44 -3.64
C PHE A 61 0.48 1.13 -3.47
N ARG A 62 1.08 0.06 -3.92
CA ARG A 62 0.60 -1.30 -3.65
C ARG A 62 1.77 -2.14 -3.19
N PHE A 63 1.73 -2.53 -1.93
CA PHE A 63 2.77 -3.33 -1.29
C PHE A 63 2.22 -4.69 -0.89
N ASP A 64 3.10 -5.70 -0.88
CA ASP A 64 2.80 -6.93 -0.18
C ASP A 64 3.04 -6.70 1.30
N PHE A 65 2.10 -7.12 2.15
CA PHE A 65 2.35 -7.14 3.58
C PHE A 65 3.46 -8.15 3.89
N LEU A 66 4.13 -8.00 5.03
CA LEU A 66 5.13 -8.98 5.45
C LEU A 66 4.47 -10.36 5.49
N GLY A 67 5.20 -11.38 5.01
CA GLY A 67 4.70 -12.74 4.92
C GLY A 67 3.86 -13.02 3.69
N SER A 68 3.65 -12.02 2.83
CA SER A 68 2.87 -12.18 1.60
C SER A 68 3.72 -11.80 0.39
N GLY A 69 3.41 -12.40 -0.75
CA GLY A 69 4.04 -12.08 -2.03
C GLY A 69 5.56 -12.05 -1.97
N GLU A 70 6.15 -10.93 -2.36
CA GLU A 70 7.60 -10.77 -2.46
C GLU A 70 8.23 -10.09 -1.24
N SER A 71 7.42 -9.60 -0.30
CA SER A 71 7.93 -9.03 0.94
C SER A 71 8.49 -10.12 1.84
N ASP A 72 9.38 -9.73 2.77
CA ASP A 72 10.03 -10.68 3.67
C ASP A 72 9.03 -11.32 4.64
N GLY A 73 9.47 -12.40 5.30
CA GLY A 73 8.71 -13.08 6.34
C GLY A 73 7.90 -14.27 5.82
N ASN A 74 7.30 -14.98 6.76
CA ASN A 74 6.44 -16.14 6.47
C ASN A 74 5.01 -15.80 6.89
N PHE A 75 4.06 -16.13 6.03
CA PHE A 75 2.65 -15.82 6.27
C PHE A 75 2.15 -16.40 7.60
N VAL A 76 2.59 -17.61 7.93
CA VAL A 76 2.17 -18.29 9.16
C VAL A 76 2.54 -17.54 10.43
N ASP A 77 3.57 -16.69 10.38
CA ASP A 77 4.05 -15.93 11.53
C ASP A 77 3.38 -14.56 11.67
N MET A 78 2.54 -14.17 10.72
CA MET A 78 1.99 -12.81 10.66
C MET A 78 0.62 -12.73 11.33
N THR A 79 0.43 -11.68 12.13
CA THR A 79 -0.84 -11.38 12.77
C THR A 79 -1.49 -10.16 12.12
N PHE A 80 -2.76 -9.90 12.47
CA PHE A 80 -3.43 -8.68 12.03
C PHE A 80 -2.67 -7.43 12.49
N GLN A 81 -2.14 -7.45 13.71
CA GLN A 81 -1.37 -6.32 14.24
C GLN A 81 -0.08 -6.10 13.46
N ASP A 82 0.56 -7.16 12.98
CA ASP A 82 1.74 -7.05 12.13
C ASP A 82 1.38 -6.37 10.80
N GLU A 83 0.25 -6.74 10.21
CA GLU A 83 -0.20 -6.11 8.95
C GLU A 83 -0.58 -4.66 9.16
N LEU A 84 -1.24 -4.34 10.27
CA LEU A 84 -1.56 -2.95 10.62
C LEU A 84 -0.28 -2.13 10.78
N SER A 85 0.74 -2.71 11.41
CA SER A 85 2.05 -2.05 11.54
C SER A 85 2.69 -1.79 10.18
N CYS A 86 2.58 -2.73 9.24
CA CYS A 86 3.05 -2.54 7.87
C CYS A 86 2.32 -1.37 7.21
N ALA A 87 1.00 -1.32 7.35
CA ALA A 87 0.19 -0.24 6.77
C ALA A 87 0.60 1.13 7.33
N ARG A 88 0.88 1.20 8.63
CA ARG A 88 1.35 2.44 9.26
C ARG A 88 2.69 2.88 8.69
N VAL A 89 3.62 1.95 8.51
CA VAL A 89 4.93 2.26 7.93
C VAL A 89 4.76 2.82 6.51
N ILE A 90 3.89 2.21 5.70
CA ILE A 90 3.63 2.66 4.34
C ILE A 90 3.03 4.08 4.37
N LEU A 91 2.05 4.32 5.24
CA LEU A 91 1.44 5.64 5.38
C LEU A 91 2.48 6.69 5.81
N GLU A 92 3.33 6.37 6.79
CA GLU A 92 4.36 7.30 7.27
C GLU A 92 5.34 7.67 6.16
N GLU A 93 5.73 6.70 5.33
CA GLU A 93 6.58 7.00 4.16
C GLU A 93 5.86 7.93 3.19
N CYS A 94 4.57 7.73 2.98
CA CYS A 94 3.77 8.58 2.11
C CYS A 94 3.67 10.01 2.65
N LEU A 95 3.53 10.16 3.97
CA LEU A 95 3.46 11.48 4.62
C LEU A 95 4.75 12.30 4.46
N LYS A 96 5.88 11.65 4.21
CA LYS A 96 7.15 12.32 3.99
C LYS A 96 7.28 12.88 2.57
N MET A 97 6.40 12.52 1.66
CA MET A 97 6.47 12.94 0.26
C MET A 97 5.96 14.36 0.11
N GLU A 98 6.81 15.25 -0.39
CA GLU A 98 6.46 16.65 -0.62
C GLU A 98 5.39 16.83 -1.71
N ASN A 99 5.31 15.86 -2.62
CA ASN A 99 4.40 15.91 -3.76
C ASN A 99 2.99 15.42 -3.43
N CYS A 100 2.80 14.85 -2.26
CA CYS A 100 1.52 14.27 -1.86
C CYS A 100 0.58 15.35 -1.33
N THR A 101 -0.56 15.53 -1.98
CA THR A 101 -1.55 16.53 -1.56
C THR A 101 -2.58 15.95 -0.59
N GLU A 102 -2.98 14.69 -0.82
CA GLU A 102 -3.98 13.99 -0.02
C GLU A 102 -3.68 12.51 -0.03
N ILE A 103 -4.09 11.79 1.02
CA ILE A 103 -3.90 10.35 1.10
C ILE A 103 -5.26 9.68 1.22
N TYR A 104 -5.49 8.70 0.35
CA TYR A 104 -6.65 7.83 0.38
C TYR A 104 -6.19 6.41 0.67
N VAL A 105 -7.00 5.66 1.40
CA VAL A 105 -6.72 4.25 1.66
C VAL A 105 -7.83 3.41 1.08
N LEU A 106 -7.46 2.32 0.43
CA LEU A 106 -8.38 1.38 -0.18
C LEU A 106 -7.96 -0.01 0.24
N GLY A 107 -8.92 -0.79 0.73
CA GLY A 107 -8.63 -2.14 1.14
C GLY A 107 -9.76 -3.08 0.76
N HIS A 108 -9.41 -4.34 0.52
CA HIS A 108 -10.35 -5.39 0.20
C HIS A 108 -10.27 -6.48 1.26
N SER A 109 -11.40 -6.93 1.79
CA SER A 109 -11.47 -8.00 2.79
C SER A 109 -10.66 -7.59 4.04
N MET A 110 -9.66 -8.35 4.45
CA MET A 110 -8.79 -8.00 5.58
C MET A 110 -8.08 -6.66 5.35
N GLY A 111 -7.70 -6.35 4.10
CA GLY A 111 -7.15 -5.04 3.74
C GLY A 111 -8.11 -3.91 4.04
N GLY A 112 -9.42 -4.14 3.90
CA GLY A 112 -10.44 -3.17 4.29
C GLY A 112 -10.49 -2.93 5.78
N ALA A 113 -10.32 -3.98 6.59
CA ALA A 113 -10.24 -3.86 8.04
C ALA A 113 -8.97 -3.07 8.44
N ILE A 114 -7.85 -3.34 7.78
CA ILE A 114 -6.61 -2.60 7.98
C ILE A 114 -6.81 -1.12 7.65
N ALA A 115 -7.40 -0.82 6.50
CA ALA A 115 -7.66 0.57 6.10
C ALA A 115 -8.56 1.28 7.11
N SER A 116 -9.57 0.61 7.61
CA SER A 116 -10.49 1.14 8.61
C SER A 116 -9.79 1.48 9.92
N GLU A 117 -8.96 0.58 10.43
CA GLU A 117 -8.18 0.81 11.66
C GLU A 117 -7.16 1.93 11.44
N LEU A 118 -6.53 1.96 10.27
CA LEU A 118 -5.57 3.00 9.93
C LEU A 118 -6.23 4.38 9.95
N ALA A 119 -7.44 4.48 9.41
CA ALA A 119 -8.19 5.74 9.39
C ALA A 119 -8.51 6.24 10.80
N LYS A 120 -8.75 5.35 11.75
CA LYS A 120 -8.95 5.74 13.17
C LYS A 120 -7.69 6.31 13.79
N LEU A 121 -6.54 5.78 13.43
CA LEU A 121 -5.24 6.23 13.97
C LEU A 121 -4.79 7.56 13.35
N TYR A 122 -5.27 7.86 12.15
CA TYR A 122 -4.91 9.07 11.39
C TYR A 122 -6.19 9.74 10.88
N PRO A 123 -6.98 10.37 11.77
CA PRO A 123 -8.30 10.89 11.38
C PRO A 123 -8.25 12.06 10.42
N ASP A 124 -7.11 12.72 10.28
CA ASP A 124 -6.92 13.83 9.37
C ASP A 124 -6.41 13.34 8.01
#